data_beaf20d3cfdc4e2f9782367417fb319b
#
_entry.id   beaf20d3cfdc4e2f9782367417fb319b
#
_cell.length_a   1.000
_cell.length_b   1.000
_cell.length_c   1.000
_cell.angle_alpha   90.00
_cell.angle_beta   90.00
_cell.angle_gamma   90.00
#
_symmetry.space_group_name_H-M   'P 1'
#
loop_
_entity.id
_entity.type
_entity.pdbx_description
1 polymer ?
#
loop_
_entity_poly.entity_id
_entity_poly.type
_entity_poly.pdbx_seq_one_letter_code
_entity_poly.pdbx_strand_id
1 'polypeptide(L)'
;MRTLTETKACVVRKPFLGVIADDYTGATDIASMLVRGGVATIQTIGIPSQSLCDSMKADAVVIALKSRALPAADAVAQSLAALSCLRNLGVRQIYFKYCSTFDSTPAGNIGQVGDALCAALEVSTLIHIPALPVNGRSVYQGHLFVGTTLLHQSGMENHPLNPMTDANLVRWLGRQTRRTVGLIGTSVITKGRADIDTEIAAFTAGGGGHLIGDTVQDSDLELWAQVLQSAPLVAGSSGLATPLARRYMAAHQMPAEMAERKAKIPPQTVRNGHTLILSGSCSSATLAQIETFRTTGAHCIQLDPLRLSAEPALLDEVLESTVTGLKNAPVLVYASDSLHKVQAAQNALGAVAAGKLVEQAFVTLAQAAARLPQTGQLIVAGGETSGAVVAALGIAALRIGPEIAPGVPWTEALDAQGALVLSLALKSGNFGGDGFFSQAIELAGRA
;
A
#
# COMPACT_ATOMS: atom_id res chain seq x y z
N MET A 1 0.31 20.20 53.04
CA MET A 1 1.13 19.64 51.95
C MET A 1 0.20 19.19 50.83
N ARG A 2 0.03 19.99 49.81
CA ARG A 2 -0.74 19.61 48.59
C ARG A 2 0.27 19.13 47.56
N THR A 3 0.22 17.86 47.27
CA THR A 3 0.97 17.24 46.17
C THR A 3 0.44 17.75 44.82
N LEU A 4 1.26 18.55 44.13
CA LEU A 4 1.03 18.96 42.77
C LEU A 4 1.21 17.71 41.87
N THR A 5 0.12 17.18 41.37
CA THR A 5 0.13 16.24 40.25
C THR A 5 0.56 17.00 38.99
N GLU A 6 1.80 16.83 38.58
CA GLU A 6 2.28 17.27 37.26
C GLU A 6 1.47 16.57 36.18
N THR A 7 0.57 17.30 35.58
CA THR A 7 -0.09 16.89 34.33
C THR A 7 0.99 16.84 33.24
N LYS A 8 1.50 15.66 32.92
CA LYS A 8 2.35 15.46 31.74
C LYS A 8 1.59 15.97 30.53
N ALA A 9 1.98 17.15 30.04
CA ALA A 9 1.49 17.67 28.78
C ALA A 9 1.70 16.61 27.70
N CYS A 10 0.63 16.20 27.06
CA CYS A 10 0.66 15.27 25.93
C CYS A 10 1.36 15.99 24.77
N VAL A 11 2.67 15.77 24.61
CA VAL A 11 3.43 16.31 23.47
C VAL A 11 2.83 15.72 22.21
N VAL A 12 2.10 16.52 21.44
CA VAL A 12 1.62 16.14 20.10
C VAL A 12 2.84 15.89 19.23
N ARG A 13 3.13 14.64 18.95
CA ARG A 13 4.24 14.25 18.10
C ARG A 13 3.91 14.59 16.65
N LYS A 14 4.77 15.39 16.02
CA LYS A 14 4.72 15.61 14.58
C LYS A 14 5.28 14.38 13.87
N PRO A 15 4.66 13.91 12.76
CA PRO A 15 5.22 12.84 11.97
C PRO A 15 6.58 13.25 11.40
N PHE A 16 7.52 12.32 11.37
CA PHE A 16 8.85 12.60 10.80
C PHE A 16 8.92 12.26 9.32
N LEU A 17 8.14 11.25 8.88
CA LEU A 17 8.12 10.75 7.52
C LEU A 17 6.77 10.97 6.88
N GLY A 18 6.77 11.57 5.70
CA GLY A 18 5.62 11.67 4.81
C GLY A 18 5.87 10.83 3.56
N VAL A 19 4.92 9.98 3.21
CA VAL A 19 4.97 9.16 2.01
C VAL A 19 3.92 9.63 1.02
N ILE A 20 4.33 9.85 -0.23
CA ILE A 20 3.44 10.09 -1.37
C ILE A 20 3.45 8.81 -2.19
N ALA A 21 2.38 8.03 -2.13
CA ALA A 21 2.27 6.76 -2.84
C ALA A 21 1.37 6.90 -4.08
N ASP A 22 1.82 6.35 -5.20
CA ASP A 22 1.16 6.48 -6.50
C ASP A 22 -0.08 5.60 -6.66
N ASP A 23 -0.26 4.61 -5.75
CA ASP A 23 -1.45 3.74 -5.72
C ASP A 23 -1.81 3.28 -4.30
N TYR A 24 -3.05 2.82 -4.12
CA TYR A 24 -3.57 2.41 -2.81
C TYR A 24 -2.92 1.15 -2.24
N THR A 25 -2.70 0.14 -3.09
CA THR A 25 -2.07 -1.12 -2.67
C THR A 25 -0.61 -0.90 -2.26
N GLY A 26 0.13 -0.12 -3.07
CA GLY A 26 1.50 0.26 -2.74
C GLY A 26 1.61 1.13 -1.50
N ALA A 27 0.60 1.96 -1.22
CA ALA A 27 0.51 2.73 0.01
C ALA A 27 0.37 1.81 1.24
N THR A 28 -0.50 0.80 1.16
CA THR A 28 -0.68 -0.17 2.25
C THR A 28 0.58 -1.03 2.44
N ASP A 29 1.26 -1.40 1.36
CA ASP A 29 2.52 -2.15 1.39
C ASP A 29 3.61 -1.36 2.13
N ILE A 30 3.88 -0.10 1.74
CA ILE A 30 4.90 0.71 2.44
C ILE A 30 4.49 1.02 3.88
N ALA A 31 3.21 1.25 4.15
CA ALA A 31 2.72 1.49 5.50
C ALA A 31 2.95 0.28 6.42
N SER A 32 2.72 -0.95 5.91
CA SER A 32 3.02 -2.20 6.63
C SER A 32 4.51 -2.36 6.90
N MET A 33 5.37 -2.05 5.91
CA MET A 33 6.82 -2.10 6.06
C MET A 33 7.33 -1.10 7.11
N LEU A 34 6.74 0.11 7.18
CA LEU A 34 7.06 1.10 8.21
C LEU A 34 6.67 0.60 9.62
N VAL A 35 5.48 0.01 9.76
CA VAL A 35 5.02 -0.59 11.03
C VAL A 35 5.91 -1.75 11.44
N ARG A 36 6.31 -2.62 10.50
CA ARG A 36 7.30 -3.69 10.75
C ARG A 36 8.64 -3.12 11.24
N GLY A 37 9.07 -1.96 10.73
CA GLY A 37 10.24 -1.22 11.22
C GLY A 37 10.01 -0.52 12.56
N GLY A 38 8.78 -0.56 13.08
CA GLY A 38 8.37 -0.06 14.39
C GLY A 38 7.84 1.35 14.41
N VAL A 39 7.43 1.92 13.30
CA VAL A 39 6.90 3.28 13.16
C VAL A 39 5.38 3.25 13.14
N ALA A 40 4.73 3.96 14.04
CA ALA A 40 3.28 4.11 14.03
C ALA A 40 2.84 4.85 12.76
N THR A 41 2.04 4.20 11.93
CA THR A 41 1.75 4.68 10.58
C THR A 41 0.25 4.79 10.34
N ILE A 42 -0.17 5.91 9.76
CA ILE A 42 -1.51 6.14 9.22
C ILE A 42 -1.39 6.32 7.71
N GLN A 43 -2.22 5.59 6.96
CA GLN A 43 -2.42 5.79 5.52
C GLN A 43 -3.72 6.56 5.30
N THR A 44 -3.70 7.59 4.44
CA THR A 44 -4.90 8.30 4.01
C THR A 44 -5.29 7.89 2.60
N ILE A 45 -6.57 7.99 2.30
CA ILE A 45 -7.13 7.78 0.97
C ILE A 45 -7.25 9.15 0.29
N GLY A 46 -6.29 9.45 -0.58
CA GLY A 46 -6.12 10.81 -1.10
C GLY A 46 -5.59 11.78 -0.04
N ILE A 47 -5.68 13.07 -0.34
CA ILE A 47 -5.20 14.13 0.55
C ILE A 47 -6.20 14.29 1.72
N PRO A 48 -5.75 14.18 2.97
CA PRO A 48 -6.64 14.26 4.13
C PRO A 48 -7.21 15.67 4.33
N SER A 49 -8.39 15.73 4.93
CA SER A 49 -8.96 16.98 5.43
C SER A 49 -8.15 17.52 6.63
N GLN A 50 -8.28 18.82 6.93
CA GLN A 50 -7.60 19.41 8.09
C GLN A 50 -8.05 18.74 9.39
N SER A 51 -9.34 18.45 9.55
CA SER A 51 -9.86 17.77 10.74
C SER A 51 -9.25 16.38 10.95
N LEU A 52 -9.05 15.64 9.86
CA LEU A 52 -8.36 14.34 9.92
C LEU A 52 -6.88 14.52 10.31
N CYS A 53 -6.19 15.50 9.70
CA CYS A 53 -4.82 15.84 10.04
C CYS A 53 -4.63 16.14 11.54
N ASP A 54 -5.53 16.92 12.12
CA ASP A 54 -5.48 17.31 13.55
C ASP A 54 -5.73 16.12 14.49
N SER A 55 -6.45 15.10 14.03
CA SER A 55 -6.73 13.87 14.78
C SER A 55 -5.61 12.82 14.70
N MET A 56 -4.69 12.94 13.73
CA MET A 56 -3.64 11.95 13.47
C MET A 56 -2.60 11.92 14.58
N LYS A 57 -2.39 10.74 15.16
CA LYS A 57 -1.30 10.45 16.10
C LYS A 57 -0.43 9.37 15.49
N ALA A 58 0.49 9.78 14.62
CA ALA A 58 1.36 8.87 13.89
C ALA A 58 2.77 9.43 13.78
N ASP A 59 3.76 8.54 13.65
CA ASP A 59 5.15 8.87 13.37
C ASP A 59 5.38 9.02 11.86
N ALA A 60 4.58 8.34 11.04
CA ALA A 60 4.58 8.44 9.59
C ALA A 60 3.16 8.57 9.04
N VAL A 61 3.01 9.38 7.98
CA VAL A 61 1.76 9.56 7.23
C VAL A 61 1.98 9.16 5.79
N VAL A 62 1.18 8.23 5.29
CA VAL A 62 1.19 7.75 3.91
C VAL A 62 -0.03 8.30 3.18
N ILE A 63 0.17 9.20 2.22
CA ILE A 63 -0.91 9.69 1.36
C ILE A 63 -1.00 8.77 0.14
N ALA A 64 -2.07 7.99 0.06
CA ALA A 64 -2.34 7.11 -1.06
C ALA A 64 -3.06 7.89 -2.16
N LEU A 65 -2.38 8.10 -3.27
CA LEU A 65 -2.94 8.67 -4.50
C LEU A 65 -3.37 7.56 -5.46
N LYS A 66 -4.04 7.92 -6.52
CA LYS A 66 -4.34 7.03 -7.65
C LYS A 66 -3.73 7.63 -8.92
N SER A 67 -2.42 7.94 -8.86
CA SER A 67 -1.73 8.75 -9.87
C SER A 67 -0.86 7.95 -10.86
N ARG A 68 -0.63 6.66 -10.62
CA ARG A 68 0.26 5.80 -11.43
C ARG A 68 -0.06 5.80 -12.92
N ALA A 69 -1.34 5.74 -13.28
CA ALA A 69 -1.80 5.70 -14.67
C ALA A 69 -2.34 7.04 -15.18
N LEU A 70 -2.19 8.12 -14.42
CA LEU A 70 -2.62 9.45 -14.83
C LEU A 70 -1.61 10.08 -15.80
N PRO A 71 -2.06 11.05 -16.64
CA PRO A 71 -1.16 11.95 -17.34
C PRO A 71 -0.17 12.61 -16.38
N ALA A 72 1.07 12.83 -16.84
CA ALA A 72 2.14 13.33 -15.97
C ALA A 72 1.79 14.66 -15.27
N ALA A 73 1.11 15.57 -15.94
CA ALA A 73 0.70 16.85 -15.35
C ALA A 73 -0.23 16.67 -14.15
N ASP A 74 -1.21 15.76 -14.26
CA ASP A 74 -2.17 15.48 -13.19
C ASP A 74 -1.48 14.74 -12.02
N ALA A 75 -0.59 13.79 -12.31
CA ALA A 75 0.19 13.09 -11.30
C ALA A 75 1.12 14.06 -10.54
N VAL A 76 1.75 15.01 -11.22
CA VAL A 76 2.55 16.07 -10.62
C VAL A 76 1.69 16.96 -9.72
N ALA A 77 0.55 17.44 -10.22
CA ALA A 77 -0.34 18.30 -9.45
C ALA A 77 -0.81 17.63 -8.14
N GLN A 78 -1.25 16.37 -8.21
CA GLN A 78 -1.65 15.61 -7.02
C GLN A 78 -0.49 15.38 -6.06
N SER A 79 0.71 15.06 -6.57
CA SER A 79 1.88 14.82 -5.73
C SER A 79 2.36 16.10 -5.02
N LEU A 80 2.32 17.25 -5.69
CA LEU A 80 2.64 18.55 -5.07
C LEU A 80 1.60 18.97 -4.01
N ALA A 81 0.33 18.69 -4.25
CA ALA A 81 -0.73 18.93 -3.25
C ALA A 81 -0.55 18.02 -2.02
N ALA A 82 -0.18 16.75 -2.23
CA ALA A 82 0.16 15.84 -1.13
C ALA A 82 1.43 16.30 -0.37
N LEU A 83 2.46 16.77 -1.08
CA LEU A 83 3.66 17.35 -0.47
C LEU A 83 3.30 18.56 0.41
N SER A 84 2.45 19.47 -0.07
CA SER A 84 2.00 20.64 0.71
C SER A 84 1.31 20.22 1.99
N CYS A 85 0.41 19.23 1.95
CA CYS A 85 -0.24 18.67 3.12
C CYS A 85 0.78 18.09 4.12
N LEU A 86 1.73 17.27 3.66
CA LEU A 86 2.76 16.66 4.51
C LEU A 86 3.68 17.71 5.16
N ARG A 87 4.04 18.76 4.43
CA ARG A 87 4.83 19.89 4.99
C ARG A 87 4.06 20.62 6.09
N ASN A 88 2.76 20.84 5.93
CA ASN A 88 1.90 21.45 6.96
C ASN A 88 1.81 20.58 8.21
N LEU A 89 1.86 19.25 8.09
CA LEU A 89 1.97 18.32 9.22
C LEU A 89 3.35 18.37 9.90
N GLY A 90 4.34 19.02 9.29
CA GLY A 90 5.68 19.21 9.83
C GLY A 90 6.60 18.01 9.64
N VAL A 91 6.35 17.17 8.62
CA VAL A 91 7.25 16.05 8.26
C VAL A 91 8.62 16.59 7.85
N ARG A 92 9.68 15.80 8.12
CA ARG A 92 11.07 16.18 7.85
C ARG A 92 11.62 15.50 6.60
N GLN A 93 11.11 14.31 6.27
CA GLN A 93 11.54 13.52 5.13
C GLN A 93 10.33 13.13 4.28
N ILE A 94 10.46 13.23 2.99
CA ILE A 94 9.45 12.80 2.00
C ILE A 94 9.94 11.54 1.30
N TYR A 95 9.05 10.55 1.17
CA TYR A 95 9.27 9.34 0.41
C TYR A 95 8.29 9.30 -0.77
N PHE A 96 8.80 9.37 -1.98
CA PHE A 96 8.00 9.15 -3.19
C PHE A 96 7.96 7.64 -3.49
N LYS A 97 6.79 7.02 -3.24
CA LYS A 97 6.58 5.57 -3.37
C LYS A 97 5.89 5.21 -4.68
N TYR A 98 6.56 4.37 -5.47
CA TYR A 98 6.02 3.76 -6.69
C TYR A 98 6.22 2.23 -6.66
N CYS A 99 5.79 1.51 -7.73
CA CYS A 99 5.84 0.06 -7.80
C CYS A 99 7.29 -0.48 -7.84
N SER A 100 7.53 -1.64 -7.21
CA SER A 100 8.84 -2.31 -7.27
C SER A 100 9.19 -2.83 -8.67
N THR A 101 8.24 -2.91 -9.58
CA THR A 101 8.43 -3.19 -11.02
C THR A 101 8.55 -1.92 -11.87
N PHE A 102 8.68 -0.76 -11.22
CA PHE A 102 8.86 0.54 -11.88
C PHE A 102 7.74 0.89 -12.88
N ASP A 103 6.51 0.40 -12.62
CA ASP A 103 5.36 0.51 -13.52
C ASP A 103 5.11 1.94 -13.97
N SER A 104 5.42 2.18 -15.22
CA SER A 104 5.27 3.48 -15.88
C SER A 104 5.38 3.30 -17.39
N THR A 105 5.12 4.33 -18.15
CA THR A 105 5.33 4.36 -19.61
C THR A 105 6.54 5.24 -19.95
N PRO A 106 7.06 5.21 -21.18
CA PRO A 106 8.07 6.18 -21.61
C PRO A 106 7.63 7.64 -21.46
N ALA A 107 6.33 7.92 -21.48
CA ALA A 107 5.77 9.26 -21.30
C ALA A 107 5.62 9.67 -19.82
N GLY A 108 5.81 8.82 -18.92
CA GLY A 108 5.81 9.18 -17.52
C GLY A 108 5.06 8.20 -16.65
N ASN A 109 5.02 8.50 -15.29
CA ASN A 109 5.13 9.81 -14.64
C ASN A 109 6.18 9.84 -13.50
N ILE A 110 6.97 8.78 -13.27
CA ILE A 110 7.93 8.71 -12.15
C ILE A 110 8.98 9.85 -12.26
N GLY A 111 9.52 10.08 -13.45
CA GLY A 111 10.52 11.13 -13.68
C GLY A 111 9.96 12.51 -13.43
N GLN A 112 8.82 12.85 -14.03
CA GLN A 112 8.21 14.17 -13.90
C GLN A 112 7.76 14.48 -12.47
N VAL A 113 7.20 13.51 -11.76
CA VAL A 113 6.85 13.68 -10.33
C VAL A 113 8.12 13.87 -9.49
N GLY A 114 9.16 13.05 -9.75
CA GLY A 114 10.46 13.21 -9.11
C GLY A 114 11.07 14.60 -9.33
N ASP A 115 11.05 15.10 -10.57
CA ASP A 115 11.52 16.45 -10.91
C ASP A 115 10.77 17.55 -10.14
N ALA A 116 9.43 17.44 -10.10
CA ALA A 116 8.58 18.41 -9.41
C ALA A 116 8.82 18.41 -7.89
N LEU A 117 8.94 17.23 -7.28
CA LEU A 117 9.25 17.10 -5.86
C LEU A 117 10.67 17.63 -5.54
N CYS A 118 11.66 17.34 -6.39
CA CYS A 118 13.01 17.90 -6.27
C CYS A 118 12.98 19.42 -6.29
N ALA A 119 12.27 20.02 -7.24
CA ALA A 119 12.16 21.47 -7.35
C ALA A 119 11.47 22.09 -6.12
N ALA A 120 10.38 21.49 -5.64
CA ALA A 120 9.62 21.98 -4.49
C ALA A 120 10.37 21.84 -3.14
N LEU A 121 11.32 20.90 -3.05
CA LEU A 121 12.13 20.62 -1.86
C LEU A 121 13.57 21.12 -1.99
N GLU A 122 13.93 21.77 -3.12
CA GLU A 122 15.29 22.28 -3.42
C GLU A 122 16.36 21.17 -3.38
N VAL A 123 15.98 19.96 -3.84
CA VAL A 123 16.86 18.79 -3.89
C VAL A 123 17.51 18.69 -5.27
N SER A 124 18.84 18.70 -5.31
CA SER A 124 19.59 18.62 -6.57
C SER A 124 19.69 17.19 -7.11
N THR A 125 19.73 16.19 -6.23
CA THR A 125 19.88 14.76 -6.62
C THR A 125 18.85 13.90 -5.90
N LEU A 126 18.05 13.16 -6.67
CA LEU A 126 17.07 12.18 -6.15
C LEU A 126 17.58 10.76 -6.36
N ILE A 127 17.63 9.98 -5.29
CA ILE A 127 18.06 8.58 -5.33
C ILE A 127 16.81 7.68 -5.36
N HIS A 128 16.82 6.74 -6.30
CA HIS A 128 15.77 5.78 -6.56
C HIS A 128 16.20 4.38 -6.13
N ILE A 129 15.47 3.77 -5.19
CA ILE A 129 15.68 2.40 -4.71
C ILE A 129 14.41 1.57 -5.01
N PRO A 130 14.22 1.12 -6.25
CA PRO A 130 13.01 0.38 -6.64
C PRO A 130 13.00 -1.09 -6.18
N ALA A 131 14.12 -1.66 -5.78
CA ALA A 131 14.22 -3.06 -5.40
C ALA A 131 13.39 -3.44 -4.18
N LEU A 132 12.91 -4.68 -4.18
CA LEU A 132 12.19 -5.34 -3.09
C LEU A 132 12.60 -6.82 -3.05
N PRO A 133 13.79 -7.15 -2.49
CA PRO A 133 14.35 -8.50 -2.55
C PRO A 133 13.44 -9.57 -1.96
N VAL A 134 12.73 -9.26 -0.87
CA VAL A 134 11.77 -10.19 -0.23
C VAL A 134 10.67 -10.65 -1.19
N ASN A 135 10.33 -9.85 -2.21
CA ASN A 135 9.37 -10.19 -3.26
C ASN A 135 10.07 -10.55 -4.59
N GLY A 136 11.37 -10.83 -4.57
CA GLY A 136 12.15 -11.22 -5.74
C GLY A 136 12.41 -10.09 -6.74
N ARG A 137 12.39 -8.82 -6.31
CA ARG A 137 12.76 -7.67 -7.17
C ARG A 137 14.13 -7.18 -6.77
N SER A 138 15.09 -7.30 -7.69
CA SER A 138 16.45 -6.80 -7.51
C SER A 138 16.88 -5.90 -8.66
N VAL A 139 17.83 -5.00 -8.39
CA VAL A 139 18.45 -4.16 -9.41
C VAL A 139 19.95 -4.43 -9.41
N TYR A 140 20.46 -4.81 -10.57
CA TYR A 140 21.87 -5.07 -10.79
C TYR A 140 22.34 -4.40 -12.08
N GLN A 141 23.41 -3.60 -12.01
CA GLN A 141 23.92 -2.80 -13.13
C GLN A 141 22.80 -1.96 -13.80
N GLY A 142 21.91 -1.38 -12.98
CA GLY A 142 20.78 -0.60 -13.43
C GLY A 142 19.66 -1.39 -14.11
N HIS A 143 19.74 -2.72 -14.14
CA HIS A 143 18.70 -3.57 -14.71
C HIS A 143 17.85 -4.20 -13.61
N LEU A 144 16.54 -4.10 -13.76
CA LEU A 144 15.58 -4.68 -12.81
C LEU A 144 15.26 -6.12 -13.20
N PHE A 145 15.30 -6.99 -12.20
CA PHE A 145 14.93 -8.41 -12.29
C PHE A 145 13.67 -8.70 -11.48
N VAL A 146 12.86 -9.63 -11.98
CA VAL A 146 11.76 -10.28 -11.28
C VAL A 146 12.14 -11.75 -11.12
N GLY A 147 12.50 -12.16 -9.92
CA GLY A 147 13.15 -13.45 -9.69
C GLY A 147 14.49 -13.50 -10.43
N THR A 148 14.64 -14.46 -11.32
CA THR A 148 15.84 -14.66 -12.17
C THR A 148 15.70 -14.07 -13.57
N THR A 149 14.58 -13.41 -13.86
CA THR A 149 14.23 -12.96 -15.22
C THR A 149 14.28 -11.44 -15.30
N LEU A 150 14.78 -10.89 -16.41
CA LEU A 150 14.74 -9.44 -16.64
C LEU A 150 13.30 -8.94 -16.71
N LEU A 151 13.04 -7.73 -16.20
CA LEU A 151 11.71 -7.13 -16.11
C LEU A 151 10.90 -7.25 -17.43
N HIS A 152 11.51 -6.91 -18.56
CA HIS A 152 10.86 -6.95 -19.87
C HIS A 152 10.72 -8.36 -20.48
N GLN A 153 11.03 -9.41 -19.72
CA GLN A 153 10.86 -10.83 -20.07
C GLN A 153 10.04 -11.57 -19.01
N SER A 154 9.52 -10.85 -18.03
CA SER A 154 8.82 -11.43 -16.87
C SER A 154 7.28 -11.43 -17.01
N GLY A 155 6.77 -11.06 -18.18
CA GLY A 155 5.34 -10.83 -18.45
C GLY A 155 4.93 -9.36 -18.25
N MET A 156 5.77 -8.54 -17.63
CA MET A 156 5.50 -7.10 -17.42
C MET A 156 5.52 -6.29 -18.73
N GLU A 157 6.15 -6.80 -19.78
CA GLU A 157 6.09 -6.23 -21.14
C GLU A 157 4.67 -6.25 -21.74
N ASN A 158 3.82 -7.14 -21.23
CA ASN A 158 2.42 -7.29 -21.65
C ASN A 158 1.43 -6.62 -20.67
N HIS A 159 1.92 -5.81 -19.73
CA HIS A 159 1.03 -5.15 -18.78
C HIS A 159 0.07 -4.19 -19.50
N PRO A 160 -1.26 -4.30 -19.28
CA PRO A 160 -2.26 -3.61 -20.10
C PRO A 160 -2.20 -2.08 -20.04
N LEU A 161 -1.74 -1.51 -18.94
CA LEU A 161 -1.66 -0.06 -18.74
C LEU A 161 -0.23 0.47 -18.85
N ASN A 162 0.73 -0.25 -18.30
CA ASN A 162 2.13 0.18 -18.18
C ASN A 162 3.07 -0.93 -18.67
N PRO A 163 3.14 -1.21 -19.99
CA PRO A 163 4.03 -2.25 -20.52
C PRO A 163 5.49 -1.87 -20.31
N MET A 164 6.20 -2.67 -19.52
CA MET A 164 7.62 -2.48 -19.21
C MET A 164 8.49 -3.21 -20.22
N THR A 165 8.89 -2.51 -21.27
CA THR A 165 9.62 -3.07 -22.43
C THR A 165 11.13 -2.95 -22.32
N ASP A 166 11.66 -2.35 -21.26
CA ASP A 166 13.10 -2.20 -21.01
C ASP A 166 13.39 -2.40 -19.51
N ALA A 167 14.27 -3.34 -19.17
CA ALA A 167 14.71 -3.58 -17.80
C ALA A 167 15.76 -2.57 -17.33
N ASN A 168 16.43 -1.81 -18.22
CA ASN A 168 17.41 -0.81 -17.85
C ASN A 168 16.71 0.46 -17.33
N LEU A 169 16.71 0.64 -16.02
CA LEU A 169 15.99 1.73 -15.37
C LEU A 169 16.62 3.11 -15.62
N VAL A 170 17.92 3.19 -15.88
CA VAL A 170 18.58 4.45 -16.25
C VAL A 170 18.02 4.97 -17.59
N ARG A 171 17.94 4.09 -18.60
CA ARG A 171 17.33 4.44 -19.90
C ARG A 171 15.84 4.72 -19.77
N TRP A 172 15.14 3.88 -18.99
CA TRP A 172 13.68 4.00 -18.84
C TRP A 172 13.30 5.32 -18.19
N LEU A 173 13.93 5.65 -17.05
CA LEU A 173 13.70 6.91 -16.35
C LEU A 173 14.15 8.11 -17.19
N GLY A 174 15.26 7.98 -17.94
CA GLY A 174 15.77 9.03 -18.82
C GLY A 174 14.79 9.44 -19.94
N ARG A 175 13.77 8.64 -20.25
CA ARG A 175 12.69 9.02 -21.18
C ARG A 175 11.63 9.91 -20.53
N GLN A 176 11.58 9.95 -19.19
CA GLN A 176 10.56 10.64 -18.41
C GLN A 176 11.05 11.96 -17.80
N THR A 177 12.32 12.31 -17.94
CA THR A 177 12.91 13.51 -17.37
C THR A 177 13.89 14.16 -18.34
N ARG A 178 14.12 15.47 -18.19
CA ARG A 178 15.19 16.19 -18.89
C ARG A 178 16.47 16.28 -18.07
N ARG A 179 16.42 15.86 -16.80
CA ARG A 179 17.60 15.84 -15.92
C ARG A 179 18.46 14.61 -16.22
N THR A 180 19.73 14.69 -15.84
CA THR A 180 20.66 13.56 -15.96
C THR A 180 20.16 12.37 -15.12
N VAL A 181 20.24 11.16 -15.67
CA VAL A 181 19.98 9.92 -14.94
C VAL A 181 21.27 9.10 -14.90
N GLY A 182 21.76 8.83 -13.71
CA GLY A 182 22.96 8.04 -13.45
C GLY A 182 22.68 6.74 -12.69
N LEU A 183 23.75 6.00 -12.42
CA LEU A 183 23.72 4.72 -11.71
C LEU A 183 24.76 4.72 -10.59
N ILE A 184 24.35 4.31 -9.39
CA ILE A 184 25.27 3.81 -8.37
C ILE A 184 25.23 2.29 -8.43
N GLY A 185 26.21 1.71 -9.14
CA GLY A 185 26.27 0.28 -9.41
C GLY A 185 26.83 -0.53 -8.23
N THR A 186 26.63 -1.84 -8.31
CA THR A 186 27.07 -2.81 -7.29
C THR A 186 28.56 -2.69 -6.94
N SER A 187 29.42 -2.31 -7.92
CA SER A 187 30.86 -2.10 -7.66
C SER A 187 31.15 -0.95 -6.69
N VAL A 188 30.23 0.02 -6.55
CA VAL A 188 30.32 1.09 -5.54
C VAL A 188 29.66 0.63 -4.24
N ILE A 189 28.49 -0.01 -4.32
CA ILE A 189 27.73 -0.52 -3.17
C ILE A 189 28.61 -1.43 -2.29
N THR A 190 29.37 -2.36 -2.91
CA THR A 190 30.23 -3.31 -2.21
C THR A 190 31.41 -2.67 -1.48
N LYS A 191 31.78 -1.42 -1.81
CA LYS A 191 32.83 -0.68 -1.10
C LYS A 191 32.29 0.00 0.18
N GLY A 192 30.98 0.19 0.26
CA GLY A 192 30.30 0.71 1.43
C GLY A 192 29.93 2.18 1.34
N ARG A 193 29.47 2.69 2.48
CA ARG A 193 28.82 4.02 2.57
C ARG A 193 29.69 5.17 2.07
N ALA A 194 30.96 5.20 2.43
CA ALA A 194 31.83 6.35 2.08
C ALA A 194 32.01 6.52 0.57
N ASP A 195 32.09 5.42 -0.17
CA ASP A 195 32.18 5.44 -1.64
C ASP A 195 30.85 5.87 -2.25
N ILE A 196 29.72 5.43 -1.71
CA ILE A 196 28.38 5.86 -2.16
C ILE A 196 28.21 7.36 -1.92
N ASP A 197 28.54 7.88 -0.73
CA ASP A 197 28.45 9.30 -0.40
C ASP A 197 29.35 10.14 -1.35
N THR A 198 30.52 9.63 -1.71
CA THR A 198 31.46 10.27 -2.67
C THR A 198 30.86 10.34 -4.08
N GLU A 199 30.28 9.27 -4.59
CA GLU A 199 29.65 9.22 -5.91
C GLU A 199 28.42 10.14 -5.97
N ILE A 200 27.59 10.17 -4.92
CA ILE A 200 26.45 11.10 -4.82
C ILE A 200 26.93 12.54 -4.85
N ALA A 201 27.99 12.87 -4.10
CA ALA A 201 28.55 14.22 -4.05
C ALA A 201 29.12 14.64 -5.42
N ALA A 202 29.86 13.78 -6.09
CA ALA A 202 30.41 14.02 -7.43
C ALA A 202 29.30 14.26 -8.46
N PHE A 203 28.25 13.40 -8.46
CA PHE A 203 27.10 13.55 -9.36
C PHE A 203 26.35 14.86 -9.09
N THR A 204 26.15 15.20 -7.82
CA THR A 204 25.48 16.44 -7.42
C THR A 204 26.27 17.68 -7.85
N ALA A 205 27.60 17.66 -7.69
CA ALA A 205 28.48 18.74 -8.14
C ALA A 205 28.48 18.91 -9.67
N GLY A 206 28.23 17.82 -10.41
CA GLY A 206 28.07 17.81 -11.87
C GLY A 206 26.70 18.32 -12.38
N GLY A 207 25.84 18.84 -11.50
CA GLY A 207 24.51 19.37 -11.85
C GLY A 207 23.35 18.55 -11.30
N GLY A 208 23.61 17.39 -10.72
CA GLY A 208 22.61 16.52 -10.11
C GLY A 208 21.64 15.89 -11.12
N GLY A 209 20.53 15.37 -10.60
CA GLY A 209 19.51 14.68 -11.39
C GLY A 209 18.91 13.49 -10.63
N HIS A 210 18.81 12.35 -11.28
CA HIS A 210 18.32 11.11 -10.71
C HIS A 210 19.43 10.05 -10.67
N LEU A 211 19.53 9.30 -9.59
CA LEU A 211 20.44 8.17 -9.44
C LEU A 211 19.64 6.90 -9.17
N ILE A 212 19.79 5.89 -10.01
CA ILE A 212 19.30 4.54 -9.70
C ILE A 212 20.33 3.87 -8.80
N GLY A 213 19.91 3.33 -7.66
CA GLY A 213 20.78 2.55 -6.78
C GLY A 213 20.61 1.06 -7.01
N ASP A 214 21.69 0.36 -7.35
CA ASP A 214 21.69 -1.10 -7.37
C ASP A 214 21.32 -1.63 -5.98
N THR A 215 20.58 -2.72 -5.96
CA THR A 215 20.12 -3.37 -4.72
C THR A 215 19.76 -4.82 -5.05
N VAL A 216 20.52 -5.78 -4.55
CA VAL A 216 20.34 -7.20 -4.87
C VAL A 216 19.75 -7.95 -3.67
N GLN A 217 20.06 -7.52 -2.46
CA GLN A 217 19.72 -8.21 -1.22
C GLN A 217 19.35 -7.23 -0.10
N ASP A 218 18.80 -7.73 0.99
CA ASP A 218 18.33 -6.89 2.10
C ASP A 218 19.46 -6.11 2.79
N SER A 219 20.70 -6.63 2.81
CA SER A 219 21.85 -5.89 3.34
C SER A 219 22.15 -4.61 2.55
N ASP A 220 21.87 -4.59 1.25
CA ASP A 220 22.02 -3.39 0.42
C ASP A 220 20.98 -2.35 0.80
N LEU A 221 19.74 -2.78 1.13
CA LEU A 221 18.69 -1.89 1.65
C LEU A 221 19.08 -1.28 3.00
N GLU A 222 19.71 -2.07 3.89
CA GLU A 222 20.24 -1.53 5.17
C GLU A 222 21.33 -0.47 4.93
N LEU A 223 22.19 -0.69 3.94
CA LEU A 223 23.22 0.29 3.56
C LEU A 223 22.59 1.56 2.96
N TRP A 224 21.64 1.41 2.05
CA TRP A 224 20.89 2.55 1.52
C TRP A 224 20.15 3.33 2.59
N ALA A 225 19.57 2.65 3.58
CA ALA A 225 18.93 3.33 4.72
C ALA A 225 19.94 4.16 5.54
N GLN A 226 21.22 3.73 5.65
CA GLN A 226 22.28 4.52 6.28
C GLN A 226 22.60 5.79 5.50
N VAL A 227 22.67 5.68 4.18
CA VAL A 227 22.96 6.81 3.28
C VAL A 227 21.80 7.81 3.30
N LEU A 228 20.57 7.31 3.23
CA LEU A 228 19.37 8.13 2.95
C LEU A 228 18.60 8.58 4.20
N GLN A 229 19.03 8.19 5.41
CA GLN A 229 18.30 8.52 6.65
C GLN A 229 18.07 10.01 6.89
N SER A 230 18.91 10.89 6.34
CA SER A 230 18.83 12.35 6.49
C SER A 230 18.47 13.06 5.17
N ALA A 231 18.24 12.32 4.10
CA ALA A 231 17.85 12.88 2.82
C ALA A 231 16.44 13.50 2.91
N PRO A 232 16.22 14.72 2.44
CA PRO A 232 14.90 15.35 2.50
C PRO A 232 13.88 14.68 1.58
N LEU A 233 14.36 14.04 0.51
CA LEU A 233 13.54 13.31 -0.46
C LEU A 233 14.21 11.99 -0.83
N VAL A 234 13.42 10.92 -0.82
CA VAL A 234 13.80 9.56 -1.22
C VAL A 234 12.74 9.03 -2.18
N ALA A 235 13.12 8.21 -3.15
CA ALA A 235 12.18 7.58 -4.07
C ALA A 235 12.45 6.07 -4.19
N GLY A 236 11.38 5.28 -4.33
CA GLY A 236 11.55 3.83 -4.48
C GLY A 236 10.30 3.01 -4.22
N SER A 237 10.52 1.69 -4.08
CA SER A 237 9.50 0.74 -3.63
C SER A 237 9.39 0.73 -2.10
N SER A 238 8.62 -0.19 -1.53
CA SER A 238 8.50 -0.38 -0.07
C SER A 238 9.75 -1.00 0.58
N GLY A 239 10.68 -1.57 -0.19
CA GLY A 239 11.83 -2.31 0.35
C GLY A 239 12.68 -1.52 1.34
N LEU A 240 12.94 -0.25 1.05
CA LEU A 240 13.74 0.62 1.90
C LEU A 240 13.03 1.04 3.20
N ALA A 241 11.70 0.91 3.28
CA ALA A 241 10.91 1.47 4.38
C ALA A 241 11.23 0.86 5.74
N THR A 242 11.35 -0.47 5.82
CA THR A 242 11.65 -1.15 7.10
C THR A 242 13.04 -0.79 7.66
N PRO A 243 14.15 -0.85 6.90
CA PRO A 243 15.45 -0.43 7.41
C PRO A 243 15.51 1.06 7.74
N LEU A 244 14.87 1.93 6.94
CA LEU A 244 14.80 3.36 7.22
C LEU A 244 14.04 3.65 8.53
N ALA A 245 12.91 2.98 8.75
CA ALA A 245 12.13 3.07 9.98
C ALA A 245 12.93 2.65 11.21
N ARG A 246 13.64 1.51 11.13
CA ARG A 246 14.51 1.03 12.23
C ARG A 246 15.59 2.04 12.61
N ARG A 247 16.21 2.67 11.61
CA ARG A 247 17.24 3.69 11.85
C ARG A 247 16.69 4.93 12.51
N TYR A 248 15.53 5.40 12.06
CA TYR A 248 14.85 6.52 12.71
C TYR A 248 14.58 6.22 14.18
N MET A 249 14.05 5.02 14.47
CA MET A 249 13.75 4.60 15.83
C MET A 249 14.99 4.53 16.71
N ALA A 250 16.11 4.04 16.16
CA ALA A 250 17.39 3.99 16.86
C ALA A 250 17.96 5.40 17.15
N ALA A 251 17.91 6.30 16.16
CA ALA A 251 18.43 7.67 16.28
C ALA A 251 17.70 8.53 17.33
N HIS A 252 16.41 8.25 17.58
CA HIS A 252 15.59 9.03 18.49
C HIS A 252 15.48 8.42 19.90
N GLN A 253 16.33 7.42 20.23
CA GLN A 253 16.38 6.75 21.55
C GLN A 253 14.97 6.49 22.11
N MET A 254 14.10 5.94 21.29
CA MET A 254 12.73 5.66 21.72
C MET A 254 12.78 4.63 22.86
N PRO A 255 12.20 4.89 24.05
CA PRO A 255 12.30 4.00 25.18
C PRO A 255 11.90 2.57 24.80
N ALA A 256 12.60 1.56 25.39
CA ALA A 256 12.27 0.14 25.20
C ALA A 256 10.79 -0.17 25.52
N GLU A 257 10.17 0.59 26.44
CA GLU A 257 8.72 0.55 26.72
C GLU A 257 7.85 0.89 25.50
N MET A 258 8.36 1.67 24.54
CA MET A 258 7.67 1.90 23.26
C MET A 258 7.94 0.78 22.26
N ALA A 259 9.06 0.07 22.36
CA ALA A 259 9.27 -1.18 21.64
C ALA A 259 8.30 -2.27 22.12
N GLU A 260 8.01 -2.31 23.44
CA GLU A 260 6.99 -3.19 24.00
C GLU A 260 5.54 -2.73 23.75
N ARG A 261 5.30 -1.42 23.64
CA ARG A 261 4.02 -0.90 23.08
C ARG A 261 3.85 -1.24 21.61
N LYS A 262 4.93 -1.55 20.87
CA LYS A 262 4.92 -2.01 19.49
C LYS A 262 4.59 -3.49 19.34
N ALA A 263 4.95 -4.32 20.28
CA ALA A 263 4.43 -5.68 20.41
C ALA A 263 2.96 -5.68 20.83
N LYS A 264 2.53 -4.60 21.49
CA LYS A 264 1.14 -4.21 21.72
C LYS A 264 0.81 -3.04 20.77
N ILE A 265 0.73 -3.30 19.48
CA ILE A 265 -0.22 -2.56 18.63
C ILE A 265 -1.49 -2.56 19.47
N PRO A 266 -2.05 -1.38 19.86
CA PRO A 266 -3.22 -1.38 20.74
C PRO A 266 -4.17 -2.40 20.17
N PRO A 267 -4.73 -3.30 21.02
CA PRO A 267 -5.67 -4.28 20.53
C PRO A 267 -6.58 -3.48 19.62
N GLN A 268 -6.65 -3.91 18.35
CA GLN A 268 -7.62 -3.30 17.47
C GLN A 268 -8.87 -3.21 18.29
N THR A 269 -9.52 -2.05 18.31
CA THR A 269 -10.86 -1.95 18.87
C THR A 269 -11.73 -2.77 17.94
N VAL A 270 -11.53 -4.10 18.02
CA VAL A 270 -12.26 -5.07 17.21
C VAL A 270 -13.70 -4.90 17.68
N ARG A 271 -14.54 -4.37 16.80
CA ARG A 271 -15.98 -4.47 17.06
C ARG A 271 -16.27 -5.95 17.27
N ASN A 272 -16.87 -6.29 18.39
CA ASN A 272 -17.36 -7.64 18.63
C ASN A 272 -18.29 -8.04 17.49
N GLY A 273 -17.98 -9.11 16.79
CA GLY A 273 -18.79 -9.57 15.67
C GLY A 273 -18.02 -10.48 14.73
N HIS A 274 -18.71 -10.93 13.69
CA HIS A 274 -18.16 -11.84 12.70
C HIS A 274 -17.57 -11.09 11.52
N THR A 275 -16.73 -11.77 10.74
CA THR A 275 -16.05 -11.24 9.57
C THR A 275 -16.88 -11.45 8.30
N LEU A 276 -17.12 -10.35 7.57
CA LEU A 276 -17.54 -10.44 6.17
C LEU A 276 -16.31 -10.48 5.27
N ILE A 277 -16.29 -11.41 4.32
CA ILE A 277 -15.25 -11.52 3.28
C ILE A 277 -15.91 -11.27 1.93
N LEU A 278 -15.42 -10.28 1.19
CA LEU A 278 -15.85 -9.94 -0.17
C LEU A 278 -14.70 -10.24 -1.13
N SER A 279 -14.89 -11.13 -2.09
CA SER A 279 -13.85 -11.54 -3.02
C SER A 279 -14.26 -11.36 -4.48
N GLY A 280 -13.65 -10.37 -5.15
CA GLY A 280 -13.83 -10.13 -6.59
C GLY A 280 -12.60 -10.51 -7.43
N SER A 281 -11.49 -10.91 -6.81
CA SER A 281 -10.27 -11.29 -7.52
C SER A 281 -10.37 -12.70 -8.12
N CYS A 282 -9.99 -12.83 -9.39
CA CYS A 282 -9.92 -14.12 -10.10
C CYS A 282 -8.47 -14.65 -10.21
N SER A 283 -7.54 -14.17 -9.38
CA SER A 283 -6.18 -14.73 -9.33
C SER A 283 -6.18 -16.16 -8.80
N SER A 284 -5.21 -16.96 -9.26
CA SER A 284 -5.06 -18.36 -8.80
C SER A 284 -4.92 -18.48 -7.28
N ALA A 285 -4.19 -17.57 -6.65
CA ALA A 285 -4.04 -17.51 -5.20
C ALA A 285 -5.41 -17.27 -4.50
N THR A 286 -6.21 -16.31 -5.00
CA THR A 286 -7.52 -16.03 -4.40
C THR A 286 -8.49 -17.21 -4.60
N LEU A 287 -8.48 -17.87 -5.76
CA LEU A 287 -9.31 -19.07 -5.99
C LEU A 287 -8.94 -20.21 -5.04
N ALA A 288 -7.64 -20.46 -4.80
CA ALA A 288 -7.17 -21.44 -3.83
C ALA A 288 -7.62 -21.09 -2.39
N GLN A 289 -7.55 -19.81 -2.02
CA GLN A 289 -8.00 -19.31 -0.70
C GLN A 289 -9.51 -19.50 -0.49
N ILE A 290 -10.33 -19.23 -1.52
CA ILE A 290 -11.78 -19.47 -1.47
C ILE A 290 -12.06 -20.97 -1.28
N GLU A 291 -11.40 -21.83 -2.06
CA GLU A 291 -11.61 -23.26 -1.96
C GLU A 291 -11.20 -23.80 -0.58
N THR A 292 -10.04 -23.39 -0.09
CA THR A 292 -9.58 -23.74 1.27
C THR A 292 -10.58 -23.28 2.32
N PHE A 293 -11.11 -22.07 2.21
CA PHE A 293 -12.09 -21.55 3.18
C PHE A 293 -13.43 -22.33 3.10
N ARG A 294 -13.89 -22.72 1.91
CA ARG A 294 -15.10 -23.53 1.72
C ARG A 294 -14.99 -24.90 2.40
N THR A 295 -13.81 -25.53 2.40
CA THR A 295 -13.60 -26.82 3.05
C THR A 295 -13.76 -26.78 4.58
N THR A 296 -13.72 -25.59 5.20
CA THR A 296 -13.98 -25.43 6.64
C THR A 296 -15.48 -25.58 7.01
N GLY A 297 -16.38 -25.66 6.04
CA GLY A 297 -17.82 -25.63 6.27
C GLY A 297 -18.38 -24.22 6.51
N ALA A 298 -17.60 -23.18 6.22
CA ALA A 298 -18.02 -21.79 6.36
C ALA A 298 -19.17 -21.43 5.41
N HIS A 299 -19.98 -20.44 5.79
CA HIS A 299 -21.06 -19.92 4.95
C HIS A 299 -20.48 -19.16 3.75
N CYS A 300 -20.59 -19.72 2.55
CA CYS A 300 -20.05 -19.18 1.32
C CYS A 300 -21.15 -18.96 0.28
N ILE A 301 -21.23 -17.77 -0.27
CA ILE A 301 -22.23 -17.36 -1.27
C ILE A 301 -21.51 -16.97 -2.55
N GLN A 302 -21.80 -17.65 -3.65
CA GLN A 302 -21.26 -17.28 -4.96
C GLN A 302 -22.17 -16.26 -5.63
N LEU A 303 -21.61 -15.17 -6.09
CA LEU A 303 -22.28 -14.11 -6.84
C LEU A 303 -21.95 -14.25 -8.32
N ASP A 304 -22.89 -14.75 -9.11
CA ASP A 304 -22.74 -14.89 -10.56
C ASP A 304 -23.17 -13.59 -11.25
N PRO A 305 -22.29 -12.90 -12.00
CA PRO A 305 -22.63 -11.66 -12.68
C PRO A 305 -23.74 -11.81 -13.71
N LEU A 306 -23.86 -12.97 -14.39
CA LEU A 306 -24.92 -13.24 -15.35
C LEU A 306 -26.29 -13.33 -14.68
N ARG A 307 -26.36 -14.09 -13.57
CA ARG A 307 -27.56 -14.17 -12.77
C ARG A 307 -27.92 -12.81 -12.15
N LEU A 308 -26.93 -12.09 -11.63
CA LEU A 308 -27.13 -10.77 -11.03
C LEU A 308 -27.73 -9.76 -12.04
N SER A 309 -27.33 -9.89 -13.33
CA SER A 309 -27.90 -9.07 -14.41
C SER A 309 -29.32 -9.47 -14.79
N ALA A 310 -29.64 -10.78 -14.74
CA ALA A 310 -30.92 -11.34 -15.18
C ALA A 310 -32.00 -11.31 -14.09
N GLU A 311 -31.58 -11.42 -12.83
CA GLU A 311 -32.44 -11.60 -11.65
C GLU A 311 -32.26 -10.43 -10.66
N PRO A 312 -32.99 -9.30 -10.80
CA PRO A 312 -32.80 -8.13 -9.91
C PRO A 312 -32.95 -8.44 -8.41
N ALA A 313 -33.80 -9.42 -8.05
CA ALA A 313 -34.01 -9.82 -6.66
C ALA A 313 -32.84 -10.61 -6.05
N LEU A 314 -31.92 -11.13 -6.86
CA LEU A 314 -30.80 -11.94 -6.38
C LEU A 314 -29.93 -11.18 -5.37
N LEU A 315 -29.72 -9.89 -5.57
CA LEU A 315 -28.91 -9.09 -4.64
C LEU A 315 -29.56 -9.00 -3.26
N ASP A 316 -30.88 -8.85 -3.21
CA ASP A 316 -31.64 -8.81 -1.94
C ASP A 316 -31.58 -10.16 -1.22
N GLU A 317 -31.69 -11.26 -1.95
CA GLU A 317 -31.53 -12.62 -1.39
C GLU A 317 -30.11 -12.84 -0.82
N VAL A 318 -29.08 -12.44 -1.57
CA VAL A 318 -27.67 -12.52 -1.12
C VAL A 318 -27.45 -11.64 0.11
N LEU A 319 -28.03 -10.44 0.14
CA LEU A 319 -27.96 -9.53 1.27
C LEU A 319 -28.62 -10.14 2.52
N GLU A 320 -29.82 -10.68 2.42
CA GLU A 320 -30.54 -11.33 3.52
C GLU A 320 -29.76 -12.55 4.05
N SER A 321 -29.24 -13.39 3.16
CA SER A 321 -28.42 -14.54 3.50
C SER A 321 -27.13 -14.13 4.20
N THR A 322 -26.46 -13.07 3.72
CA THR A 322 -25.25 -12.52 4.33
C THR A 322 -25.51 -11.98 5.73
N VAL A 323 -26.56 -11.17 5.90
CA VAL A 323 -26.96 -10.60 7.19
C VAL A 323 -27.33 -11.69 8.20
N THR A 324 -28.05 -12.71 7.74
CA THR A 324 -28.45 -13.85 8.60
C THR A 324 -27.22 -14.68 8.98
N GLY A 325 -26.32 -14.97 8.05
CA GLY A 325 -25.09 -15.71 8.31
C GLY A 325 -24.18 -15.02 9.32
N LEU A 326 -24.00 -13.69 9.20
CA LEU A 326 -23.18 -12.88 10.08
C LEU A 326 -23.66 -12.80 11.54
N LYS A 327 -24.87 -13.29 11.86
CA LYS A 327 -25.31 -13.44 13.24
C LYS A 327 -24.58 -14.56 13.98
N ASN A 328 -24.11 -15.57 13.25
CA ASN A 328 -23.62 -16.81 13.84
C ASN A 328 -22.17 -17.15 13.47
N ALA A 329 -21.67 -16.71 12.31
CA ALA A 329 -20.35 -17.11 11.78
C ALA A 329 -19.83 -16.12 10.74
N PRO A 330 -18.53 -16.18 10.38
CA PRO A 330 -17.99 -15.48 9.22
C PRO A 330 -18.70 -15.89 7.91
N VAL A 331 -18.87 -14.93 7.01
CA VAL A 331 -19.51 -15.12 5.70
C VAL A 331 -18.56 -14.72 4.59
N LEU A 332 -18.41 -15.57 3.58
CA LEU A 332 -17.70 -15.27 2.34
C LEU A 332 -18.70 -15.05 1.20
N VAL A 333 -18.69 -13.87 0.59
CA VAL A 333 -19.38 -13.60 -0.68
C VAL A 333 -18.34 -13.39 -1.76
N TYR A 334 -18.39 -14.16 -2.85
CA TYR A 334 -17.37 -14.12 -3.87
C TYR A 334 -17.96 -14.15 -5.29
N ALA A 335 -17.41 -13.30 -6.17
CA ALA A 335 -17.67 -13.32 -7.61
C ALA A 335 -16.48 -13.93 -8.38
N SER A 336 -15.44 -14.35 -7.65
CA SER A 336 -14.25 -15.02 -8.20
C SER A 336 -14.61 -16.34 -8.84
N ASP A 337 -14.16 -16.56 -10.08
CA ASP A 337 -14.40 -17.81 -10.80
C ASP A 337 -13.27 -18.11 -11.79
N SER A 338 -13.37 -19.23 -12.47
CA SER A 338 -12.43 -19.64 -13.52
C SER A 338 -12.39 -18.61 -14.67
N LEU A 339 -11.24 -18.52 -15.33
CA LEU A 339 -11.05 -17.60 -16.47
C LEU A 339 -12.15 -17.78 -17.53
N HIS A 340 -12.56 -19.00 -17.81
CA HIS A 340 -13.61 -19.31 -18.79
C HIS A 340 -14.95 -18.67 -18.43
N LYS A 341 -15.38 -18.76 -17.17
CA LYS A 341 -16.65 -18.17 -16.72
C LYS A 341 -16.57 -16.64 -16.68
N VAL A 342 -15.42 -16.07 -16.27
CA VAL A 342 -15.19 -14.64 -16.33
C VAL A 342 -15.30 -14.13 -17.77
N GLN A 343 -14.67 -14.81 -18.74
CA GLN A 343 -14.77 -14.46 -20.16
C GLN A 343 -16.19 -14.59 -20.69
N ALA A 344 -16.94 -15.63 -20.28
CA ALA A 344 -18.33 -15.78 -20.66
C ALA A 344 -19.21 -14.62 -20.17
N ALA A 345 -19.04 -14.18 -18.93
CA ALA A 345 -19.74 -13.03 -18.38
C ALA A 345 -19.34 -11.71 -19.09
N GLN A 346 -18.05 -11.53 -19.38
CA GLN A 346 -17.55 -10.37 -20.13
C GLN A 346 -18.05 -10.33 -21.56
N ASN A 347 -18.15 -11.46 -22.23
CA ASN A 347 -18.70 -11.56 -23.58
C ASN A 347 -20.21 -11.23 -23.64
N ALA A 348 -20.95 -11.66 -22.61
CA ALA A 348 -22.40 -11.45 -22.55
C ALA A 348 -22.78 -10.02 -22.12
N LEU A 349 -22.07 -9.44 -21.15
CA LEU A 349 -22.42 -8.15 -20.54
C LEU A 349 -21.49 -7.01 -20.96
N GLY A 350 -20.34 -7.31 -21.53
CA GLY A 350 -19.23 -6.39 -21.69
C GLY A 350 -18.34 -6.35 -20.44
N ALA A 351 -17.01 -6.30 -20.62
CA ALA A 351 -16.03 -6.39 -19.52
C ALA A 351 -16.25 -5.32 -18.43
N VAL A 352 -16.46 -4.06 -18.84
CA VAL A 352 -16.67 -2.93 -17.91
C VAL A 352 -18.00 -3.07 -17.16
N ALA A 353 -19.08 -3.49 -17.85
CA ALA A 353 -20.40 -3.63 -17.24
C ALA A 353 -20.45 -4.77 -16.22
N ALA A 354 -19.87 -5.93 -16.56
CA ALA A 354 -19.76 -7.08 -15.66
C ALA A 354 -18.98 -6.71 -14.37
N GLY A 355 -17.85 -6.01 -14.51
CA GLY A 355 -17.05 -5.54 -13.36
C GLY A 355 -17.83 -4.59 -12.46
N LYS A 356 -18.47 -3.56 -13.04
CA LYS A 356 -19.29 -2.57 -12.30
C LYS A 356 -20.45 -3.21 -11.56
N LEU A 357 -21.10 -4.22 -12.15
CA LEU A 357 -22.22 -4.91 -11.53
C LEU A 357 -21.78 -5.63 -10.24
N VAL A 358 -20.65 -6.34 -10.29
CA VAL A 358 -20.06 -7.01 -9.12
C VAL A 358 -19.59 -5.97 -8.08
N GLU A 359 -18.95 -4.89 -8.49
CA GLU A 359 -18.53 -3.83 -7.58
C GLU A 359 -19.70 -3.21 -6.84
N GLN A 360 -20.81 -2.88 -7.55
CA GLN A 360 -22.01 -2.34 -6.93
C GLN A 360 -22.65 -3.30 -5.92
N ALA A 361 -22.69 -4.59 -6.24
CA ALA A 361 -23.17 -5.61 -5.30
C ALA A 361 -22.31 -5.67 -4.03
N PHE A 362 -20.98 -5.68 -4.17
CA PHE A 362 -20.08 -5.66 -3.03
C PHE A 362 -20.14 -4.37 -2.21
N VAL A 363 -20.32 -3.23 -2.85
CA VAL A 363 -20.57 -1.95 -2.17
C VAL A 363 -21.83 -2.03 -1.33
N THR A 364 -22.93 -2.55 -1.88
CA THR A 364 -24.21 -2.69 -1.16
C THR A 364 -24.05 -3.63 0.06
N LEU A 365 -23.39 -4.76 -0.12
CA LEU A 365 -23.11 -5.72 0.97
C LEU A 365 -22.22 -5.10 2.06
N ALA A 366 -21.15 -4.39 1.67
CA ALA A 366 -20.24 -3.73 2.61
C ALA A 366 -20.95 -2.64 3.42
N GLN A 367 -21.76 -1.80 2.78
CA GLN A 367 -22.52 -0.75 3.45
C GLN A 367 -23.56 -1.30 4.41
N ALA A 368 -24.25 -2.38 4.03
CA ALA A 368 -25.20 -3.06 4.91
C ALA A 368 -24.46 -3.66 6.11
N ALA A 369 -23.38 -4.41 5.88
CA ALA A 369 -22.59 -5.02 6.93
C ALA A 369 -21.99 -4.00 7.91
N ALA A 370 -21.47 -2.88 7.43
CA ALA A 370 -20.90 -1.85 8.29
C ALA A 370 -21.89 -1.23 9.29
N ARG A 371 -23.20 -1.31 8.98
CA ARG A 371 -24.28 -0.84 9.86
C ARG A 371 -24.72 -1.87 10.89
N LEU A 372 -24.33 -3.14 10.71
CA LEU A 372 -24.75 -4.23 11.60
C LEU A 372 -23.84 -4.29 12.84
N PRO A 373 -24.39 -4.32 14.06
CA PRO A 373 -23.59 -4.48 15.28
C PRO A 373 -22.78 -5.79 15.31
N GLN A 374 -23.29 -6.82 14.66
CA GLN A 374 -22.67 -8.14 14.58
C GLN A 374 -21.53 -8.24 13.53
N THR A 375 -21.27 -7.21 12.74
CA THR A 375 -20.13 -7.17 11.84
C THR A 375 -18.96 -6.48 12.54
N GLY A 376 -17.95 -7.26 12.89
CA GLY A 376 -16.73 -6.74 13.52
C GLY A 376 -15.66 -6.34 12.50
N GLN A 377 -15.53 -7.15 11.44
CA GLN A 377 -14.44 -7.02 10.48
C GLN A 377 -14.92 -7.21 9.04
N LEU A 378 -14.18 -6.58 8.12
CA LEU A 378 -14.36 -6.73 6.68
C LEU A 378 -13.04 -7.09 6.01
N ILE A 379 -13.03 -8.12 5.19
CA ILE A 379 -11.91 -8.46 4.29
C ILE A 379 -12.36 -8.22 2.85
N VAL A 380 -11.59 -7.50 2.07
CA VAL A 380 -11.86 -7.28 0.64
C VAL A 380 -10.67 -7.78 -0.18
N ALA A 381 -10.93 -8.78 -1.02
CA ALA A 381 -9.93 -9.40 -1.90
C ALA A 381 -10.17 -8.98 -3.36
N GLY A 382 -9.27 -8.14 -3.87
CA GLY A 382 -9.29 -7.57 -5.22
C GLY A 382 -9.03 -6.07 -5.20
N GLY A 383 -8.15 -5.57 -6.07
CA GLY A 383 -7.73 -4.16 -6.05
C GLY A 383 -8.87 -3.19 -6.37
N GLU A 384 -9.60 -3.41 -7.46
CA GLU A 384 -10.73 -2.58 -7.88
C GLU A 384 -11.87 -2.62 -6.84
N THR A 385 -12.25 -3.83 -6.41
CA THR A 385 -13.25 -4.04 -5.36
C THR A 385 -12.89 -3.31 -4.07
N SER A 386 -11.61 -3.38 -3.65
CA SER A 386 -11.11 -2.67 -2.47
C SER A 386 -11.30 -1.17 -2.58
N GLY A 387 -10.97 -0.59 -3.73
CA GLY A 387 -11.15 0.85 -3.99
C GLY A 387 -12.62 1.28 -3.94
N ALA A 388 -13.52 0.52 -4.56
CA ALA A 388 -14.95 0.81 -4.57
C ALA A 388 -15.58 0.73 -3.16
N VAL A 389 -15.24 -0.31 -2.40
CA VAL A 389 -15.75 -0.49 -1.03
C VAL A 389 -15.24 0.60 -0.09
N VAL A 390 -13.95 0.94 -0.13
CA VAL A 390 -13.34 2.00 0.67
C VAL A 390 -14.03 3.34 0.42
N ALA A 391 -14.24 3.69 -0.86
CA ALA A 391 -14.94 4.92 -1.25
C ALA A 391 -16.39 4.95 -0.76
N ALA A 392 -17.11 3.84 -0.93
CA ALA A 392 -18.53 3.74 -0.57
C ALA A 392 -18.80 3.75 0.95
N LEU A 393 -17.84 3.31 1.75
CA LEU A 393 -17.88 3.37 3.22
C LEU A 393 -17.42 4.71 3.79
N GLY A 394 -17.01 5.67 2.94
CA GLY A 394 -16.50 6.98 3.37
C GLY A 394 -15.22 6.88 4.18
N ILE A 395 -14.43 5.84 3.95
CA ILE A 395 -13.14 5.64 4.64
C ILE A 395 -12.14 6.67 4.11
N ALA A 396 -11.64 7.50 5.01
CA ALA A 396 -10.68 8.54 4.70
C ALA A 396 -9.24 8.17 5.12
N ALA A 397 -9.09 7.28 6.12
CA ALA A 397 -7.79 6.82 6.56
C ALA A 397 -7.82 5.38 7.09
N LEU A 398 -6.64 4.76 7.10
CA LEU A 398 -6.38 3.43 7.64
C LEU A 398 -5.24 3.54 8.65
N ARG A 399 -5.51 3.21 9.92
CA ARG A 399 -4.45 3.00 10.90
C ARG A 399 -3.95 1.58 10.77
N ILE A 400 -2.67 1.42 10.48
CA ILE A 400 -2.09 0.13 10.16
C ILE A 400 -1.91 -0.69 11.45
N GLY A 401 -2.43 -1.89 11.46
CA GLY A 401 -2.38 -2.86 12.54
C GLY A 401 -1.45 -4.05 12.24
N PRO A 402 -1.69 -5.20 12.88
CA PRO A 402 -0.87 -6.40 12.70
C PRO A 402 -0.99 -6.97 11.30
N GLU A 403 0.12 -7.47 10.78
CA GLU A 403 0.19 -8.09 9.46
C GLU A 403 -0.41 -9.50 9.50
N ILE A 404 -1.36 -9.76 8.59
CA ILE A 404 -1.98 -11.08 8.39
C ILE A 404 -1.07 -11.94 7.50
N ALA A 405 -0.60 -11.33 6.42
CA ALA A 405 0.35 -11.89 5.47
C ALA A 405 1.22 -10.75 4.93
N PRO A 406 2.42 -11.02 4.37
CA PRO A 406 3.28 -9.98 3.84
C PRO A 406 2.54 -9.01 2.93
N GLY A 407 2.53 -7.72 3.31
CA GLY A 407 1.84 -6.64 2.59
C GLY A 407 0.32 -6.56 2.80
N VAL A 408 -0.25 -7.36 3.68
CA VAL A 408 -1.70 -7.33 4.00
C VAL A 408 -1.90 -7.25 5.52
N PRO A 409 -2.00 -6.04 6.08
CA PRO A 409 -2.30 -5.86 7.50
C PRO A 409 -3.81 -5.86 7.76
N TRP A 410 -4.22 -6.15 8.99
CA TRP A 410 -5.43 -5.58 9.53
C TRP A 410 -5.27 -4.07 9.70
N THR A 411 -6.33 -3.32 9.49
CA THR A 411 -6.34 -1.86 9.67
C THR A 411 -7.59 -1.42 10.42
N GLU A 412 -7.49 -0.32 11.17
CA GLU A 412 -8.65 0.43 11.64
C GLU A 412 -9.03 1.44 10.55
N ALA A 413 -10.19 1.26 9.94
CA ALA A 413 -10.73 2.18 8.95
C ALA A 413 -11.38 3.37 9.66
N LEU A 414 -10.94 4.58 9.30
CA LEU A 414 -11.36 5.83 9.91
C LEU A 414 -12.11 6.69 8.88
N ASP A 415 -13.13 7.40 9.33
CA ASP A 415 -13.82 8.41 8.52
C ASP A 415 -13.04 9.73 8.44
N ALA A 416 -13.62 10.74 7.78
CA ALA A 416 -13.01 12.05 7.60
C ALA A 416 -12.85 12.86 8.90
N GLN A 417 -13.47 12.44 9.99
CA GLN A 417 -13.37 13.00 11.34
C GLN A 417 -12.38 12.21 12.20
N GLY A 418 -11.86 11.09 11.70
CA GLY A 418 -10.97 10.19 12.42
C GLY A 418 -11.68 9.21 13.34
N ALA A 419 -13.01 9.07 13.23
CA ALA A 419 -13.77 8.09 13.97
C ALA A 419 -13.66 6.70 13.35
N LEU A 420 -13.64 5.65 14.19
CA LEU A 420 -13.55 4.26 13.74
C LEU A 420 -14.83 3.83 13.05
N VAL A 421 -14.72 3.42 11.78
CA VAL A 421 -15.81 2.84 11.00
C VAL A 421 -15.90 1.34 11.25
N LEU A 422 -14.82 0.60 10.99
CA LEU A 422 -14.69 -0.86 11.20
C LEU A 422 -13.23 -1.30 11.10
N SER A 423 -12.95 -2.58 11.43
CA SER A 423 -11.67 -3.21 11.12
C SER A 423 -11.68 -3.73 9.69
N LEU A 424 -10.64 -3.42 8.90
CA LEU A 424 -10.59 -3.67 7.46
C LEU A 424 -9.27 -4.31 7.05
N ALA A 425 -9.32 -5.35 6.23
CA ALA A 425 -8.17 -5.87 5.51
C ALA A 425 -8.39 -5.76 3.99
N LEU A 426 -7.47 -5.10 3.31
CA LEU A 426 -7.49 -4.95 1.85
C LEU A 426 -6.40 -5.85 1.25
N LYS A 427 -6.80 -6.80 0.43
CA LYS A 427 -5.90 -7.80 -0.16
C LYS A 427 -5.84 -7.67 -1.68
N SER A 428 -4.66 -7.48 -2.24
CA SER A 428 -4.43 -7.71 -3.67
C SER A 428 -4.59 -9.20 -4.00
N GLY A 429 -5.00 -9.51 -5.23
CA GLY A 429 -5.36 -10.88 -5.62
C GLY A 429 -4.29 -11.93 -5.30
N ASN A 430 -3.02 -11.63 -5.54
CA ASN A 430 -1.91 -12.58 -5.43
C ASN A 430 -1.25 -12.66 -4.04
N PHE A 431 -1.79 -11.96 -3.04
CA PHE A 431 -1.20 -11.92 -1.69
C PHE A 431 -1.79 -12.98 -0.77
N GLY A 432 -0.98 -13.44 0.18
CA GLY A 432 -1.34 -14.44 1.18
C GLY A 432 -1.30 -15.87 0.68
N GLY A 433 -1.08 -16.83 1.57
CA GLY A 433 -1.17 -18.27 1.30
C GLY A 433 -2.63 -18.76 1.29
N ASP A 434 -2.81 -20.05 1.00
CA ASP A 434 -4.14 -20.68 0.84
C ASP A 434 -5.05 -20.54 2.08
N GLY A 435 -4.48 -20.54 3.28
CA GLY A 435 -5.20 -20.36 4.56
C GLY A 435 -5.49 -18.91 4.95
N PHE A 436 -5.27 -17.92 4.08
CA PHE A 436 -5.31 -16.50 4.41
C PHE A 436 -6.59 -16.07 5.14
N PHE A 437 -7.77 -16.47 4.68
CA PHE A 437 -9.03 -16.03 5.29
C PHE A 437 -9.20 -16.54 6.72
N SER A 438 -8.88 -17.80 6.97
CA SER A 438 -8.92 -18.38 8.31
C SER A 438 -7.88 -17.72 9.25
N GLN A 439 -6.64 -17.51 8.76
CA GLN A 439 -5.58 -16.83 9.52
C GLN A 439 -5.98 -15.40 9.90
N ALA A 440 -6.62 -14.67 8.96
CA ALA A 440 -7.09 -13.32 9.22
C ALA A 440 -8.14 -13.30 10.34
N ILE A 441 -9.11 -14.20 10.30
CA ILE A 441 -10.17 -14.32 11.32
C ILE A 441 -9.57 -14.67 12.69
N GLU A 442 -8.67 -15.66 12.74
CA GLU A 442 -7.99 -16.05 13.97
C GLU A 442 -7.20 -14.90 14.59
N LEU A 443 -6.46 -14.15 13.76
CA LEU A 443 -5.67 -13.00 14.22
C LEU A 443 -6.57 -11.91 14.81
N ALA A 444 -7.72 -11.65 14.19
CA ALA A 444 -8.70 -10.70 14.71
C ALA A 444 -9.34 -11.14 16.04
N GLY A 445 -9.55 -12.45 16.23
CA GLY A 445 -10.14 -13.01 17.47
C GLY A 445 -9.15 -13.09 18.65
N ARG A 446 -7.85 -12.88 18.42
CA ARG A 446 -6.81 -12.85 19.47
C ARG A 446 -6.49 -11.44 19.99
N ALA A 447 -7.02 -10.41 19.36
CA ALA A 447 -6.86 -9.00 19.73
C ALA A 447 -8.03 -8.55 20.58
#